data_5a4279c2ec711f43a75645494bbf3c52
#
_entry.id   5a4279c2ec711f43a75645494bbf3c52
#
_cell.length_a   1.000
_cell.length_b   1.000
_cell.length_c   1.000
_cell.angle_alpha   90.00
_cell.angle_beta   90.00
_cell.angle_gamma   90.00
#
_symmetry.space_group_name_H-M   'P 1'
#
loop_
_entity.id
_entity.type
_entity.pdbx_description
1 polymer ?
#
loop_
_entity_poly.entity_id
_entity_poly.type
_entity_poly.pdbx_seq_one_letter_code
_entity_poly.pdbx_strand_id
1 'polypeptide(L)'
;MIALASIFLAVIAASRNPNAAQGIAMGGQALAIQNQLSYSRDAEREADRVGLQILQSGGFDIQGMPDFFQRMQRANSIMESGVPGYVRSHPLTTDRIADMQDRVRGLPNKKVLSSVEFYLLKARARLIQTSSASNYPELKQYFESLARRSDLPKQLEGNYGLSLLSFKQGRIGDAETYLQKTRVSLQGLVSQNSPVQKLSLSVESTEIDIMVAKGLHDEALKK
;
A
#
# COMPACT_ATOMS: atom_id res chain seq x y z
N MET A 1 -15.60 31.82 -13.75
CA MET A 1 -16.60 32.57 -14.52
C MET A 1 -17.95 32.67 -13.78
N ILE A 2 -18.56 31.57 -13.32
CA ILE A 2 -19.88 31.57 -12.63
C ILE A 2 -19.92 32.48 -11.40
N ALA A 3 -18.91 32.42 -10.51
CA ALA A 3 -18.84 33.25 -9.32
C ALA A 3 -18.77 34.75 -9.61
N LEU A 4 -18.05 35.16 -10.66
CA LEU A 4 -17.98 36.58 -11.06
C LEU A 4 -19.29 37.05 -11.64
N ALA A 5 -19.96 36.23 -12.48
CA ALA A 5 -21.26 36.57 -13.05
C ALA A 5 -22.33 36.69 -11.96
N SER A 6 -22.33 35.80 -10.94
CA SER A 6 -23.29 35.87 -9.83
C SER A 6 -23.06 37.10 -8.93
N ILE A 7 -21.81 37.51 -8.68
CA ILE A 7 -21.50 38.73 -7.95
C ILE A 7 -22.02 39.97 -8.74
N PHE A 8 -21.80 40.00 -10.04
CA PHE A 8 -22.28 41.07 -10.88
C PHE A 8 -23.82 41.20 -10.87
N LEU A 9 -24.51 40.05 -11.01
CA LEU A 9 -25.97 39.99 -10.90
C LEU A 9 -26.48 40.37 -9.51
N ALA A 10 -25.77 39.98 -8.44
CA ALA A 10 -26.12 40.35 -7.08
C ALA A 10 -26.01 41.85 -6.83
N VAL A 11 -25.00 42.53 -7.40
CA VAL A 11 -24.85 44.01 -7.35
C VAL A 11 -26.02 44.70 -8.03
N ILE A 12 -26.44 44.23 -9.22
CA ILE A 12 -27.61 44.79 -9.91
C ILE A 12 -28.90 44.54 -9.10
N ALA A 13 -29.07 43.36 -8.50
CA ALA A 13 -30.23 43.03 -7.71
C ALA A 13 -30.33 43.84 -6.37
N ALA A 14 -29.17 44.18 -5.81
CA ALA A 14 -29.08 44.92 -4.54
C ALA A 14 -29.78 46.27 -4.56
N SER A 15 -29.79 46.94 -5.74
CA SER A 15 -30.47 48.23 -5.94
C SER A 15 -32.01 48.13 -5.82
N ARG A 16 -32.56 46.92 -6.01
CA ARG A 16 -34.03 46.70 -6.00
C ARG A 16 -34.47 45.86 -4.82
N ASN A 17 -33.70 44.88 -4.40
CA ASN A 17 -34.04 44.01 -3.27
C ASN A 17 -32.76 43.39 -2.66
N PRO A 18 -32.33 43.86 -1.48
CA PRO A 18 -31.14 43.36 -0.80
C PRO A 18 -31.17 41.85 -0.48
N ASN A 19 -32.33 41.30 -0.17
CA ASN A 19 -32.47 39.86 0.11
C ASN A 19 -32.27 39.00 -1.14
N ALA A 20 -32.76 39.48 -2.29
CA ALA A 20 -32.52 38.79 -3.57
C ALA A 20 -31.06 38.83 -3.97
N ALA A 21 -30.37 39.95 -3.72
CA ALA A 21 -28.93 40.08 -3.98
C ALA A 21 -28.11 39.06 -3.16
N GLN A 22 -28.42 38.91 -1.90
CA GLN A 22 -27.76 37.92 -1.02
C GLN A 22 -28.02 36.48 -1.50
N GLY A 23 -29.25 36.16 -1.91
CA GLY A 23 -29.59 34.84 -2.47
C GLY A 23 -28.83 34.53 -3.74
N ILE A 24 -28.68 35.50 -4.67
CA ILE A 24 -27.92 35.35 -5.91
C ILE A 24 -26.41 35.14 -5.62
N ALA A 25 -25.84 35.90 -4.69
CA ALA A 25 -24.44 35.79 -4.31
C ALA A 25 -24.13 34.42 -3.69
N MET A 26 -24.95 33.97 -2.72
CA MET A 26 -24.79 32.66 -2.08
C MET A 26 -25.02 31.51 -3.06
N GLY A 27 -26.03 31.58 -3.92
CA GLY A 27 -26.33 30.58 -4.95
C GLY A 27 -25.19 30.46 -5.98
N GLY A 28 -24.63 31.60 -6.42
CA GLY A 28 -23.48 31.61 -7.33
C GLY A 28 -22.21 31.04 -6.72
N GLN A 29 -21.98 31.30 -5.43
CA GLN A 29 -20.85 30.70 -4.71
C GLN A 29 -21.03 29.19 -4.55
N ALA A 30 -22.23 28.73 -4.18
CA ALA A 30 -22.54 27.31 -4.09
C ALA A 30 -22.35 26.58 -5.41
N LEU A 31 -22.80 27.14 -6.54
CA LEU A 31 -22.60 26.60 -7.88
C LEU A 31 -21.10 26.56 -8.27
N ALA A 32 -20.32 27.58 -7.91
CA ALA A 32 -18.89 27.60 -8.17
C ALA A 32 -18.16 26.50 -7.41
N ILE A 33 -18.48 26.30 -6.13
CA ILE A 33 -17.96 25.21 -5.30
C ILE A 33 -18.37 23.86 -5.89
N GLN A 34 -19.62 23.70 -6.28
CA GLN A 34 -20.12 22.45 -6.86
C GLN A 34 -19.40 22.10 -8.17
N ASN A 35 -19.16 23.08 -9.04
CA ASN A 35 -18.39 22.86 -10.26
C ASN A 35 -16.93 22.50 -9.98
N GLN A 36 -16.30 23.11 -8.99
CA GLN A 36 -14.94 22.77 -8.57
C GLN A 36 -14.86 21.34 -8.03
N LEU A 37 -15.83 20.92 -7.23
CA LEU A 37 -15.92 19.55 -6.73
C LEU A 37 -16.19 18.52 -7.85
N SER A 38 -17.01 18.88 -8.83
CA SER A 38 -17.27 18.02 -10.00
C SER A 38 -16.01 17.87 -10.84
N TYR A 39 -15.30 18.94 -11.12
CA TYR A 39 -14.04 18.92 -11.84
C TYR A 39 -12.99 18.06 -11.13
N SER A 40 -12.89 18.17 -9.80
CA SER A 40 -11.99 17.33 -9.01
C SER A 40 -12.34 15.84 -9.13
N ARG A 41 -13.61 15.47 -9.07
CA ARG A 41 -14.06 14.08 -9.24
C ARG A 41 -13.78 13.52 -10.63
N ASP A 42 -13.95 14.32 -11.65
CA ASP A 42 -13.67 13.91 -13.03
C ASP A 42 -12.17 13.73 -13.26
N ALA A 43 -11.33 14.61 -12.67
CA ALA A 43 -9.88 14.45 -12.69
C ALA A 43 -9.41 13.16 -11.97
N GLU A 44 -10.02 12.81 -10.82
CA GLU A 44 -9.74 11.56 -10.12
C GLU A 44 -10.12 10.33 -10.94
N ARG A 45 -11.31 10.32 -11.57
CA ARG A 45 -11.75 9.24 -12.46
C ARG A 45 -10.83 9.07 -13.67
N GLU A 46 -10.38 10.17 -14.24
CA GLU A 46 -9.44 10.12 -15.36
C GLU A 46 -8.06 9.61 -14.93
N ALA A 47 -7.57 10.03 -13.76
CA ALA A 47 -6.33 9.50 -13.18
C ALA A 47 -6.44 7.99 -12.91
N ASP A 48 -7.57 7.53 -12.37
CA ASP A 48 -7.83 6.10 -12.14
C ASP A 48 -7.84 5.32 -13.46
N ARG A 49 -8.50 5.86 -14.50
CA ARG A 49 -8.55 5.25 -15.83
C ARG A 49 -7.16 5.12 -16.45
N VAL A 50 -6.38 6.18 -16.41
CA VAL A 50 -5.01 6.19 -16.94
C VAL A 50 -4.11 5.27 -16.12
N GLY A 51 -4.23 5.28 -14.80
CA GLY A 51 -3.50 4.37 -13.91
C GLY A 51 -3.78 2.90 -14.23
N LEU A 52 -5.04 2.53 -14.48
CA LEU A 52 -5.41 1.18 -14.89
C LEU A 52 -4.78 0.79 -16.24
N GLN A 53 -4.76 1.71 -17.21
CA GLN A 53 -4.13 1.48 -18.51
C GLN A 53 -2.61 1.29 -18.37
N ILE A 54 -1.95 2.05 -17.50
CA ILE A 54 -0.51 1.88 -17.22
C ILE A 54 -0.24 0.51 -16.60
N LEU A 55 -1.04 0.06 -15.63
CA LEU A 55 -0.91 -1.27 -15.05
C LEU A 55 -1.07 -2.36 -16.10
N GLN A 56 -2.08 -2.25 -16.97
CA GLN A 56 -2.35 -3.20 -18.06
C GLN A 56 -1.19 -3.24 -19.06
N SER A 57 -0.73 -2.09 -19.51
CA SER A 57 0.38 -1.96 -20.48
C SER A 57 1.70 -2.44 -19.92
N GLY A 58 1.93 -2.22 -18.60
CA GLY A 58 3.09 -2.74 -17.88
C GLY A 58 3.04 -4.25 -17.60
N GLY A 59 1.94 -4.93 -17.97
CA GLY A 59 1.76 -6.36 -17.76
C GLY A 59 1.51 -6.75 -16.30
N PHE A 60 1.11 -5.80 -15.47
CA PHE A 60 0.74 -6.05 -14.07
C PHE A 60 -0.69 -6.63 -13.96
N ASP A 61 -0.98 -7.20 -12.80
CA ASP A 61 -2.33 -7.65 -12.47
C ASP A 61 -3.25 -6.43 -12.26
N ILE A 62 -4.17 -6.22 -13.20
CA ILE A 62 -5.12 -5.10 -13.16
C ILE A 62 -6.10 -5.19 -11.98
N GLN A 63 -6.35 -6.39 -11.45
CA GLN A 63 -7.18 -6.61 -10.27
C GLN A 63 -6.54 -6.00 -9.01
N GLY A 64 -5.23 -5.79 -9.04
CA GLY A 64 -4.50 -5.13 -7.95
C GLY A 64 -4.99 -3.71 -7.64
N MET A 65 -5.54 -2.98 -8.62
CA MET A 65 -6.03 -1.61 -8.41
C MET A 65 -7.31 -1.55 -7.57
N PRO A 66 -8.42 -2.23 -7.91
CA PRO A 66 -9.60 -2.27 -7.05
C PRO A 66 -9.32 -2.92 -5.69
N ASP A 67 -8.46 -3.93 -5.61
CA ASP A 67 -8.04 -4.54 -4.35
C ASP A 67 -7.30 -3.54 -3.45
N PHE A 68 -6.44 -2.72 -4.03
CA PHE A 68 -5.74 -1.65 -3.32
C PHE A 68 -6.72 -0.61 -2.79
N PHE A 69 -7.68 -0.17 -3.59
CA PHE A 69 -8.71 0.78 -3.19
C PHE A 69 -9.56 0.26 -2.03
N GLN A 70 -9.99 -1.01 -2.08
CA GLN A 70 -10.72 -1.62 -0.96
C GLN A 70 -9.89 -1.68 0.33
N ARG A 71 -8.58 -1.99 0.24
CA ARG A 71 -7.70 -1.99 1.43
C ARG A 71 -7.54 -0.60 2.02
N MET A 72 -7.36 0.41 1.17
CA MET A 72 -7.31 1.81 1.61
C MET A 72 -8.61 2.23 2.30
N GLN A 73 -9.76 1.88 1.73
CA GLN A 73 -11.06 2.18 2.31
C GLN A 73 -11.21 1.57 3.71
N ARG A 74 -10.84 0.29 3.86
CA ARG A 74 -10.87 -0.39 5.17
C ARG A 74 -9.90 0.25 6.18
N ALA A 75 -8.70 0.61 5.75
CA ALA A 75 -7.73 1.27 6.62
C ALA A 75 -8.25 2.64 7.10
N ASN A 76 -8.90 3.40 6.21
CA ASN A 76 -9.48 4.71 6.56
C ASN A 76 -10.68 4.61 7.50
N SER A 77 -11.52 3.57 7.38
CA SER A 77 -12.68 3.39 8.27
C SER A 77 -12.30 3.06 9.72
N ILE A 78 -11.08 2.57 9.94
CA ILE A 78 -10.55 2.21 11.28
C ILE A 78 -9.79 3.38 11.92
N MET A 79 -9.26 4.32 11.12
CA MET A 79 -8.43 5.43 11.58
C MET A 79 -9.21 6.75 11.64
N GLU A 80 -10.00 6.96 12.70
CA GLU A 80 -10.70 8.25 12.92
C GLU A 80 -9.76 9.44 13.14
N SER A 81 -8.50 9.24 13.53
CA SER A 81 -7.57 10.31 13.92
C SER A 81 -6.26 10.40 13.13
N GLY A 82 -6.03 9.54 12.13
CA GLY A 82 -4.73 9.45 11.46
C GLY A 82 -4.76 9.22 9.95
N VAL A 83 -5.83 9.66 9.26
CA VAL A 83 -5.92 9.51 7.80
C VAL A 83 -4.74 10.20 7.12
N PRO A 84 -3.92 9.49 6.31
CA PRO A 84 -2.82 10.09 5.57
C PRO A 84 -3.27 11.29 4.76
N GLY A 85 -2.45 12.35 4.70
CA GLY A 85 -2.78 13.60 4.00
C GLY A 85 -3.24 13.39 2.56
N TYR A 86 -2.65 12.43 1.85
CA TYR A 86 -3.05 12.03 0.50
C TYR A 86 -4.52 11.63 0.41
N VAL A 87 -5.02 10.81 1.33
CA VAL A 87 -6.41 10.33 1.31
C VAL A 87 -7.41 11.46 1.60
N ARG A 88 -6.99 12.49 2.35
CA ARG A 88 -7.81 13.68 2.59
C ARG A 88 -7.93 14.56 1.34
N SER A 89 -6.85 14.69 0.56
CA SER A 89 -6.84 15.48 -0.68
C SER A 89 -7.43 14.73 -1.87
N HIS A 90 -7.34 13.38 -1.88
CA HIS A 90 -7.83 12.48 -2.93
C HIS A 90 -8.79 11.45 -2.33
N PRO A 91 -10.03 11.83 -1.97
CA PRO A 91 -10.94 10.95 -1.27
C PRO A 91 -11.30 9.73 -2.12
N LEU A 92 -11.11 8.56 -1.53
CA LEU A 92 -11.52 7.30 -2.14
C LEU A 92 -13.00 7.09 -1.89
N THR A 93 -13.83 7.37 -2.89
CA THR A 93 -15.27 7.18 -2.82
C THR A 93 -15.67 5.75 -3.21
N THR A 94 -16.83 5.32 -2.72
CA THR A 94 -17.42 4.02 -3.11
C THR A 94 -17.61 3.92 -4.63
N ASP A 95 -17.96 5.05 -5.26
CA ASP A 95 -18.16 5.14 -6.70
C ASP A 95 -16.86 4.88 -7.48
N ARG A 96 -15.71 5.37 -7.01
CA ARG A 96 -14.40 5.11 -7.64
C ARG A 96 -14.03 3.62 -7.54
N ILE A 97 -14.32 2.99 -6.40
CA ILE A 97 -14.08 1.56 -6.21
C ILE A 97 -14.97 0.75 -7.17
N ALA A 98 -16.26 1.09 -7.25
CA ALA A 98 -17.21 0.42 -8.14
C ALA A 98 -16.82 0.59 -9.61
N ASP A 99 -16.45 1.79 -10.04
CA ASP A 99 -15.99 2.06 -11.42
C ASP A 99 -14.74 1.22 -11.77
N MET A 100 -13.78 1.10 -10.85
CA MET A 100 -12.60 0.28 -11.08
C MET A 100 -12.93 -1.22 -11.13
N GLN A 101 -13.82 -1.69 -10.26
CA GLN A 101 -14.30 -3.09 -10.30
C GLN A 101 -15.01 -3.41 -11.61
N ASP A 102 -15.84 -2.50 -12.10
CA ASP A 102 -16.55 -2.69 -13.36
C ASP A 102 -15.59 -2.69 -14.56
N ARG A 103 -14.60 -1.81 -14.58
CA ARG A 103 -13.60 -1.74 -15.65
C ARG A 103 -12.75 -3.00 -15.76
N VAL A 104 -12.42 -3.65 -14.64
CA VAL A 104 -11.61 -4.89 -14.66
C VAL A 104 -12.44 -6.14 -14.88
N ARG A 105 -13.76 -6.11 -14.69
CA ARG A 105 -14.69 -7.23 -14.77
C ARG A 105 -14.71 -7.78 -16.19
N GLY A 106 -14.28 -7.89 -17.01
CA GLY A 106 -14.33 -8.47 -18.38
C GLY A 106 -12.97 -8.50 -19.05
N LEU A 107 -11.97 -8.01 -18.34
CA LEU A 107 -10.62 -8.01 -18.86
C LEU A 107 -9.89 -9.30 -18.43
N PRO A 108 -8.97 -9.81 -19.28
CA PRO A 108 -8.16 -10.97 -18.93
C PRO A 108 -7.37 -10.69 -17.66
N ASN A 109 -7.59 -11.50 -16.63
CA ASN A 109 -6.80 -11.41 -15.40
C ASN A 109 -5.48 -12.16 -15.57
N LYS A 110 -4.38 -11.42 -15.64
CA LYS A 110 -3.04 -11.98 -15.66
C LYS A 110 -2.53 -12.01 -14.22
N LYS A 111 -2.60 -13.17 -13.57
CA LYS A 111 -1.92 -13.35 -12.28
C LYS A 111 -0.42 -13.19 -12.47
N VAL A 112 0.12 -12.10 -11.94
CA VAL A 112 1.55 -11.88 -11.85
C VAL A 112 2.02 -12.43 -10.50
N LEU A 113 2.88 -13.45 -10.54
CA LEU A 113 3.49 -13.97 -9.32
C LEU A 113 4.45 -12.93 -8.77
N SER A 114 4.27 -12.58 -7.51
CA SER A 114 5.21 -11.71 -6.81
C SER A 114 6.58 -12.39 -6.67
N SER A 115 7.65 -11.62 -6.83
CA SER A 115 9.00 -12.14 -6.65
C SER A 115 9.29 -12.55 -5.21
N VAL A 116 10.28 -13.39 -5.02
CA VAL A 116 10.78 -13.75 -3.68
C VAL A 116 11.16 -12.50 -2.89
N GLU A 117 11.91 -11.59 -3.52
CA GLU A 117 12.33 -10.33 -2.90
C GLU A 117 11.15 -9.46 -2.43
N PHE A 118 10.03 -9.49 -3.14
CA PHE A 118 8.82 -8.78 -2.70
C PHE A 118 8.37 -9.23 -1.31
N TYR A 119 8.34 -10.54 -1.04
CA TYR A 119 7.92 -11.07 0.26
C TYR A 119 8.93 -10.76 1.37
N LEU A 120 10.22 -10.82 1.06
CA LEU A 120 11.29 -10.47 2.00
C LEU A 120 11.27 -8.98 2.35
N LEU A 121 11.21 -8.11 1.34
CA LEU A 121 11.13 -6.66 1.54
C LEU A 121 9.86 -6.26 2.28
N LYS A 122 8.74 -6.92 2.00
CA LYS A 122 7.48 -6.69 2.71
C LYS A 122 7.57 -7.02 4.19
N ALA A 123 8.22 -8.14 4.55
CA ALA A 123 8.46 -8.48 5.96
C ALA A 123 9.36 -7.44 6.65
N ARG A 124 10.43 -7.00 5.97
CA ARG A 124 11.33 -5.94 6.47
C ARG A 124 10.61 -4.60 6.66
N ALA A 125 9.83 -4.18 5.68
CA ALA A 125 9.05 -2.95 5.74
C ALA A 125 8.06 -2.97 6.92
N ARG A 126 7.39 -4.12 7.16
CA ARG A 126 6.47 -4.26 8.28
C ARG A 126 7.16 -4.14 9.64
N LEU A 127 8.36 -4.71 9.80
CA LEU A 127 9.16 -4.53 11.00
C LEU A 127 9.59 -3.08 11.21
N ILE A 128 10.00 -2.38 10.13
CA ILE A 128 10.42 -0.97 10.19
C ILE A 128 9.24 -0.07 10.58
N GLN A 129 8.05 -0.33 10.04
CA GLN A 129 6.83 0.43 10.36
C GLN A 129 6.35 0.19 11.81
N THR A 130 6.78 -0.89 12.46
CA THR A 130 6.46 -1.16 13.85
C THR A 130 7.41 -0.37 14.77
N SER A 131 7.00 0.87 15.07
CA SER A 131 7.82 1.85 15.79
C SER A 131 7.99 1.56 17.28
N SER A 132 7.01 0.87 17.92
CA SER A 132 7.03 0.56 19.36
C SER A 132 7.30 -0.91 19.63
N ALA A 133 8.17 -1.17 20.60
CA ALA A 133 8.43 -2.52 21.10
C ALA A 133 7.18 -3.19 21.71
N SER A 134 6.22 -2.39 22.20
CA SER A 134 4.93 -2.89 22.71
C SER A 134 4.12 -3.64 21.64
N ASN A 135 4.34 -3.37 20.36
CA ASN A 135 3.63 -4.01 19.25
C ASN A 135 4.35 -5.26 18.71
N TYR A 136 5.53 -5.60 19.25
CA TYR A 136 6.26 -6.81 18.83
C TYR A 136 5.51 -8.13 19.08
N PRO A 137 4.73 -8.32 20.15
CA PRO A 137 3.94 -9.54 20.32
C PRO A 137 2.92 -9.75 19.18
N GLU A 138 2.21 -8.70 18.78
CA GLU A 138 1.27 -8.74 17.66
C GLU A 138 1.98 -9.02 16.33
N LEU A 139 3.10 -8.34 16.09
CA LEU A 139 3.93 -8.55 14.91
C LEU A 139 4.46 -9.99 14.84
N LYS A 140 4.89 -10.54 15.97
CA LYS A 140 5.31 -11.94 16.08
C LYS A 140 4.18 -12.90 15.71
N GLN A 141 3.00 -12.70 16.28
CA GLN A 141 1.82 -13.53 15.98
C GLN A 141 1.46 -13.46 14.50
N TYR A 142 1.54 -12.29 13.89
CA TYR A 142 1.34 -12.12 12.45
C TYR A 142 2.32 -12.96 11.63
N PHE A 143 3.63 -12.87 11.88
CA PHE A 143 4.63 -13.65 11.16
C PHE A 143 4.52 -15.15 11.43
N GLU A 144 4.20 -15.57 12.66
CA GLU A 144 3.94 -16.98 12.99
C GLU A 144 2.74 -17.53 12.20
N SER A 145 1.68 -16.73 12.04
CA SER A 145 0.51 -17.12 11.26
C SER A 145 0.85 -17.37 9.78
N LEU A 146 1.79 -16.59 9.22
CA LEU A 146 2.30 -16.79 7.87
C LEU A 146 3.22 -18.00 7.76
N ALA A 147 4.12 -18.17 8.73
CA ALA A 147 5.09 -19.27 8.74
C ALA A 147 4.42 -20.67 8.82
N ARG A 148 3.21 -20.74 9.36
CA ARG A 148 2.42 -22.00 9.46
C ARG A 148 1.63 -22.34 8.20
N ARG A 149 1.59 -21.45 7.18
CA ARG A 149 0.85 -21.72 5.96
C ARG A 149 1.56 -22.73 5.06
N SER A 150 0.79 -23.48 4.27
CA SER A 150 1.34 -24.40 3.25
C SER A 150 1.89 -23.69 2.02
N ASP A 151 1.56 -22.40 1.83
CA ASP A 151 2.02 -21.54 0.73
C ASP A 151 3.46 -21.10 1.00
N LEU A 152 4.42 -21.58 0.20
CA LEU A 152 5.85 -21.30 0.36
C LEU A 152 6.19 -19.81 0.38
N PRO A 153 5.62 -18.93 -0.49
CA PRO A 153 5.84 -17.49 -0.39
C PRO A 153 5.45 -16.90 0.96
N LYS A 154 4.34 -17.38 1.55
CA LYS A 154 3.90 -16.92 2.87
C LYS A 154 4.78 -17.48 4.00
N GLN A 155 5.20 -18.74 3.90
CA GLN A 155 6.18 -19.29 4.83
C GLN A 155 7.49 -18.51 4.81
N LEU A 156 7.97 -18.15 3.61
CA LEU A 156 9.17 -17.35 3.42
C LEU A 156 9.02 -16.00 4.13
N GLU A 157 7.93 -15.25 3.85
CA GLU A 157 7.62 -13.97 4.48
C GLU A 157 7.59 -14.10 6.02
N GLY A 158 6.89 -15.13 6.53
CA GLY A 158 6.73 -15.37 7.96
C GLY A 158 8.05 -15.70 8.66
N ASN A 159 8.80 -16.66 8.12
CA ASN A 159 10.07 -17.09 8.71
C ASN A 159 11.11 -15.97 8.67
N TYR A 160 11.20 -15.23 7.54
CA TYR A 160 12.10 -14.10 7.44
C TYR A 160 11.73 -12.96 8.40
N GLY A 161 10.45 -12.66 8.53
CA GLY A 161 9.97 -11.67 9.49
C GLY A 161 10.27 -12.04 10.94
N LEU A 162 10.14 -13.34 11.30
CA LEU A 162 10.53 -13.87 12.62
C LEU A 162 12.04 -13.76 12.85
N SER A 163 12.86 -14.04 11.83
CA SER A 163 14.30 -13.87 11.90
C SER A 163 14.68 -12.41 12.22
N LEU A 164 14.17 -11.46 11.44
CA LEU A 164 14.42 -10.04 11.64
C LEU A 164 13.94 -9.51 13.00
N LEU A 165 12.75 -9.95 13.44
CA LEU A 165 12.20 -9.55 14.73
C LEU A 165 13.04 -10.11 15.88
N SER A 166 13.46 -11.39 15.81
CA SER A 166 14.33 -12.02 16.80
C SER A 166 15.68 -11.32 16.86
N PHE A 167 16.27 -10.98 15.72
CA PHE A 167 17.51 -10.22 15.64
C PHE A 167 17.37 -8.85 16.31
N LYS A 168 16.32 -8.11 15.99
CA LYS A 168 16.04 -6.80 16.60
C LYS A 168 15.83 -6.86 18.12
N GLN A 169 15.39 -8.01 18.63
CA GLN A 169 15.23 -8.25 20.07
C GLN A 169 16.50 -8.83 20.73
N GLY A 170 17.63 -8.95 20.02
CA GLY A 170 18.88 -9.52 20.54
C GLY A 170 18.86 -11.06 20.71
N ARG A 171 17.81 -11.73 20.24
CA ARG A 171 17.67 -13.19 20.31
C ARG A 171 18.34 -13.85 19.09
N ILE A 172 19.69 -13.80 19.09
CA ILE A 172 20.50 -14.18 17.93
C ILE A 172 20.30 -15.63 17.49
N GLY A 173 20.21 -16.57 18.43
CA GLY A 173 19.96 -17.99 18.12
C GLY A 173 18.60 -18.25 17.46
N ASP A 174 17.55 -17.55 17.92
CA ASP A 174 16.24 -17.61 17.28
C ASP A 174 16.30 -17.01 15.88
N ALA A 175 17.00 -15.87 15.71
CA ALA A 175 17.15 -15.21 14.42
C ALA A 175 17.81 -16.14 13.39
N GLU A 176 18.87 -16.83 13.77
CA GLU A 176 19.57 -17.82 12.94
C GLU A 176 18.65 -19.00 12.57
N THR A 177 17.93 -19.54 13.55
CA THR A 177 16.97 -20.63 13.34
C THR A 177 15.89 -20.27 12.32
N TYR A 178 15.31 -19.09 12.43
CA TYR A 178 14.30 -18.62 11.48
C TYR A 178 14.89 -18.27 10.12
N LEU A 179 16.13 -17.77 10.05
CA LEU A 179 16.81 -17.54 8.79
C LEU A 179 17.07 -18.86 8.04
N GLN A 180 17.43 -19.90 8.74
CA GLN A 180 17.58 -21.23 8.14
C GLN A 180 16.24 -21.77 7.58
N LYS A 181 15.12 -21.59 8.29
CA LYS A 181 13.79 -21.94 7.79
C LYS A 181 13.42 -21.10 6.55
N THR A 182 13.83 -19.83 6.52
CA THR A 182 13.65 -18.96 5.35
C THR A 182 14.39 -19.54 4.14
N ARG A 183 15.61 -20.01 4.30
CA ARG A 183 16.41 -20.64 3.23
C ARG A 183 15.77 -21.92 2.70
N VAL A 184 15.22 -22.77 3.58
CA VAL A 184 14.48 -23.96 3.16
C VAL A 184 13.27 -23.58 2.28
N SER A 185 12.50 -22.58 2.69
CA SER A 185 11.35 -22.08 1.90
C SER A 185 11.82 -21.50 0.56
N LEU A 186 12.95 -20.76 0.55
CA LEU A 186 13.54 -20.21 -0.66
C LEU A 186 13.97 -21.31 -1.64
N GLN A 187 14.66 -22.34 -1.17
CA GLN A 187 15.06 -23.49 -1.99
C GLN A 187 13.85 -24.21 -2.60
N GLY A 188 12.77 -24.37 -1.84
CA GLY A 188 11.52 -24.94 -2.35
C GLY A 188 10.92 -24.12 -3.50
N LEU A 189 10.97 -22.79 -3.42
CA LEU A 189 10.48 -21.89 -4.47
C LEU A 189 11.38 -21.94 -5.73
N VAL A 190 12.70 -21.99 -5.56
CA VAL A 190 13.65 -22.11 -6.67
C VAL A 190 13.43 -23.42 -7.45
N SER A 191 13.14 -24.51 -6.74
CA SER A 191 12.89 -25.81 -7.36
C SER A 191 11.61 -25.87 -8.17
N GLN A 192 10.61 -25.04 -7.83
CA GLN A 192 9.30 -25.01 -8.51
C GLN A 192 9.27 -24.05 -9.72
N ASN A 193 10.07 -23.00 -9.74
CA ASN A 193 10.08 -21.95 -10.75
C ASN A 193 11.53 -21.62 -11.18
N SER A 194 12.03 -22.27 -12.22
CA SER A 194 13.29 -21.84 -12.86
C SER A 194 13.04 -20.55 -13.67
N PRO A 195 13.82 -19.45 -13.58
CA PRO A 195 15.13 -19.24 -12.98
C PRO A 195 15.07 -18.24 -11.81
N VAL A 196 14.78 -18.70 -10.62
CA VAL A 196 14.90 -17.85 -9.44
C VAL A 196 16.37 -17.82 -9.01
N GLN A 197 16.86 -16.62 -8.79
CA GLN A 197 18.20 -16.36 -8.30
C GLN A 197 18.45 -17.17 -7.01
N LYS A 198 19.44 -18.04 -7.00
CA LYS A 198 19.78 -18.89 -5.84
C LYS A 198 20.17 -18.11 -4.59
N LEU A 199 20.50 -16.83 -4.76
CA LEU A 199 20.96 -15.91 -3.72
C LEU A 199 19.99 -14.73 -3.62
N SER A 200 19.46 -14.49 -2.44
CA SER A 200 18.69 -13.30 -2.12
C SER A 200 19.55 -12.34 -1.31
N LEU A 201 19.79 -11.15 -1.82
CA LEU A 201 20.54 -10.10 -1.11
C LEU A 201 19.95 -9.80 0.26
N SER A 202 18.64 -9.87 0.42
CA SER A 202 17.97 -9.66 1.70
C SER A 202 18.33 -10.73 2.73
N VAL A 203 18.41 -11.99 2.32
CA VAL A 203 18.77 -13.11 3.19
C VAL A 203 20.26 -13.07 3.53
N GLU A 204 21.12 -12.83 2.53
CA GLU A 204 22.58 -12.74 2.73
C GLU A 204 22.97 -11.58 3.65
N SER A 205 22.39 -10.39 3.44
CA SER A 205 22.60 -9.25 4.34
C SER A 205 22.21 -9.57 5.79
N THR A 206 21.07 -10.24 6.01
CA THR A 206 20.63 -10.61 7.36
C THR A 206 21.56 -11.66 7.98
N GLU A 207 22.10 -12.58 7.20
CA GLU A 207 23.09 -13.53 7.68
C GLU A 207 24.38 -12.85 8.12
N ILE A 208 24.88 -11.91 7.32
CA ILE A 208 26.06 -11.10 7.67
C ILE A 208 25.81 -10.35 9.00
N ASP A 209 24.64 -9.70 9.16
CA ASP A 209 24.26 -9.03 10.39
C ASP A 209 24.30 -9.97 11.60
N ILE A 210 23.79 -11.19 11.44
CA ILE A 210 23.80 -12.24 12.49
C ILE A 210 25.23 -12.68 12.81
N MET A 211 26.08 -12.91 11.79
CA MET A 211 27.49 -13.27 11.97
C MET A 211 28.25 -12.20 12.74
N VAL A 212 28.09 -10.93 12.36
CA VAL A 212 28.69 -9.80 13.05
C VAL A 212 28.25 -9.75 14.52
N ALA A 213 26.96 -9.93 14.79
CA ALA A 213 26.43 -9.96 16.15
C ALA A 213 26.96 -11.15 17.01
N LYS A 214 27.40 -12.24 16.37
CA LYS A 214 28.08 -13.39 17.00
C LYS A 214 29.58 -13.20 17.17
N GLY A 215 30.15 -12.10 16.66
CA GLY A 215 31.60 -11.86 16.67
C GLY A 215 32.38 -12.59 15.57
N LEU A 216 31.69 -13.17 14.58
CA LEU A 216 32.28 -13.94 13.49
C LEU A 216 32.68 -13.00 12.33
N HIS A 217 33.53 -12.02 12.63
CA HIS A 217 33.86 -10.94 11.68
C HIS A 217 34.63 -11.45 10.45
N ASP A 218 35.55 -12.38 10.64
CA ASP A 218 36.34 -12.94 9.52
C ASP A 218 35.51 -13.78 8.57
N GLU A 219 34.47 -14.42 9.08
CA GLU A 219 33.51 -15.18 8.27
C GLU A 219 32.56 -14.25 7.53
N ALA A 220 32.09 -13.19 8.19
CA ALA A 220 31.23 -12.18 7.58
C ALA A 220 31.92 -11.46 6.41
N LEU A 221 33.24 -11.20 6.51
CA LEU A 221 34.01 -10.55 5.45
C LEU A 221 34.24 -11.43 4.19
N LYS A 222 34.11 -12.74 4.32
CA LYS A 222 34.29 -13.70 3.20
C LYS A 222 32.97 -13.95 2.44
N LYS A 223 31.87 -13.41 2.96
CA LYS A 223 30.52 -13.60 2.43
C LYS A 223 30.15 -12.51 1.42
#